data_7c014cfa6dd32e23cc0996708acf2648
#
_entry.id   7c014cfa6dd32e23cc0996708acf2648
#
_cell.length_a   1.000
_cell.length_b   1.000
_cell.length_c   1.000
_cell.angle_alpha   90.00
_cell.angle_beta   90.00
_cell.angle_gamma   90.00
#
_symmetry.space_group_name_H-M   'P 1'
#
loop_
_entity.id
_entity.type
_entity.pdbx_description
1 polymer ?
#
loop_
_entity_poly.entity_id
_entity_poly.type
_entity_poly.pdbx_seq_one_letter_code
_entity_poly.pdbx_strand_id
1 'polypeptide(L)'
;MKTKFICLILCIFTAFSLAGCGLDASSAGSGSETYESTVSSVDEEEAEEDAFLDEDDAQGDYDNDFLNEVTIDETVIYSENDITVTALEIYMGGSAQKIRLQIENASDTDISLYAEYLYVNDICLGQSFDISEEAEAGCETTGLLWLEYEDLKRCGIDTAAVITFDLVICDDSDDEIARESIELVTSAGEDYVQEINSSGTVFYEYYNIKVVFLGVYDDVKDCDYAFRFYIKNDFGTTLSISEYQLSVNGSDEISGSLEGAVRTGTATIVDLKIWDAEEIGIESIDDITKMTCGMFFTYEETDDYYLPLWSGLHTVTP
;
A
#
# COMPACT_ATOMS: atom_id res chain seq x y z
N MET A 1 -37.36 -8.50 5.42
CA MET A 1 -36.51 -9.71 5.55
C MET A 1 -35.14 -9.25 5.09
N LYS A 2 -34.25 -8.98 6.04
CA LYS A 2 -32.88 -8.50 5.71
C LYS A 2 -31.95 -9.73 5.72
N THR A 3 -31.50 -10.12 4.56
CA THR A 3 -30.53 -11.21 4.40
C THR A 3 -29.15 -10.58 4.39
N LYS A 4 -28.37 -10.84 5.43
CA LYS A 4 -26.96 -10.43 5.50
C LYS A 4 -26.14 -11.37 4.61
N PHE A 5 -25.46 -10.82 3.62
CA PHE A 5 -24.43 -11.53 2.87
C PHE A 5 -23.08 -11.22 3.51
N ILE A 6 -22.41 -12.28 3.92
CA ILE A 6 -21.06 -12.28 4.47
C ILE A 6 -20.13 -12.30 3.28
N CYS A 7 -19.32 -11.24 3.15
CA CYS A 7 -18.19 -11.20 2.20
C CYS A 7 -17.07 -12.07 2.80
N LEU A 8 -16.83 -13.22 2.22
CA LEU A 8 -15.80 -14.17 2.64
C LEU A 8 -14.51 -13.81 1.86
N ILE A 9 -13.67 -12.99 2.43
CA ILE A 9 -12.30 -12.83 1.95
C ILE A 9 -11.53 -14.05 2.43
N LEU A 10 -11.12 -14.89 1.49
CA LEU A 10 -10.39 -16.12 1.75
C LEU A 10 -8.88 -15.79 1.91
N CYS A 11 -8.48 -15.40 3.11
CA CYS A 11 -7.07 -15.38 3.48
C CYS A 11 -6.57 -16.82 3.65
N ILE A 12 -5.76 -17.31 2.73
CA ILE A 12 -5.08 -18.59 2.84
C ILE A 12 -3.87 -18.41 3.74
N PHE A 13 -4.04 -18.60 5.04
CA PHE A 13 -2.92 -18.80 5.96
C PHE A 13 -2.46 -20.25 5.86
N THR A 14 -1.29 -20.50 5.29
CA THR A 14 -0.58 -21.78 5.40
C THR A 14 0.09 -21.85 6.77
N ALA A 15 -0.58 -22.52 7.72
CA ALA A 15 0.00 -22.85 9.00
C ALA A 15 1.06 -23.96 8.84
N PHE A 16 2.31 -23.65 9.05
CA PHE A 16 3.37 -24.65 9.26
C PHE A 16 3.29 -25.17 10.70
N SER A 17 2.84 -26.42 10.85
CA SER A 17 2.91 -27.17 12.10
C SER A 17 4.32 -27.72 12.28
N LEU A 18 5.07 -27.22 13.26
CA LEU A 18 6.24 -27.90 13.79
C LEU A 18 5.84 -28.66 15.06
N ALA A 19 5.74 -29.99 14.93
CA ALA A 19 5.68 -30.90 16.03
C ALA A 19 7.11 -31.14 16.57
N GLY A 20 7.32 -30.89 17.84
CA GLY A 20 8.58 -31.18 18.54
C GLY A 20 8.32 -31.64 19.96
N CYS A 21 8.68 -32.88 20.20
CA CYS A 21 8.52 -33.72 21.36
C CYS A 21 8.94 -33.11 22.69
N GLY A 22 8.21 -33.55 23.73
CA GLY A 22 8.47 -33.32 25.12
C GLY A 22 9.71 -34.02 25.70
N LEU A 23 10.03 -33.70 26.92
CA LEU A 23 10.56 -34.60 27.96
C LEU A 23 10.42 -33.99 29.36
N ASP A 24 10.07 -34.86 30.25
CA ASP A 24 9.71 -34.70 31.66
C ASP A 24 10.81 -34.26 32.62
N ALA A 25 10.30 -33.82 33.74
CA ALA A 25 10.61 -34.23 35.10
C ALA A 25 11.49 -33.37 36.02
N SER A 26 10.77 -32.86 37.00
CA SER A 26 11.07 -32.90 38.45
C SER A 26 12.36 -32.30 39.02
N SER A 27 12.25 -31.33 39.90
CA SER A 27 12.35 -31.60 41.35
C SER A 27 12.31 -30.33 42.21
N ALA A 28 11.84 -30.52 43.42
CA ALA A 28 11.59 -29.57 44.46
C ALA A 28 12.86 -28.91 45.03
N GLY A 29 12.73 -27.69 45.54
CA GLY A 29 13.73 -27.03 46.36
C GLY A 29 13.13 -25.80 47.03
N SER A 30 12.74 -25.96 48.29
CA SER A 30 12.35 -24.92 49.22
C SER A 30 13.54 -24.02 49.57
N GLY A 31 13.33 -22.72 49.64
CA GLY A 31 14.28 -21.77 50.21
C GLY A 31 13.60 -20.44 50.49
N SER A 32 13.11 -20.29 51.71
CA SER A 32 12.66 -19.04 52.31
C SER A 32 13.88 -18.19 52.63
N GLU A 33 13.96 -16.97 52.11
CA GLU A 33 14.73 -15.90 52.72
C GLU A 33 13.96 -14.58 52.60
N THR A 34 13.63 -14.09 53.79
CA THR A 34 13.15 -12.74 54.12
C THR A 34 14.30 -11.74 53.90
N TYR A 35 14.01 -10.68 53.16
CA TYR A 35 14.81 -9.43 53.23
C TYR A 35 13.95 -8.22 53.47
N GLU A 36 14.43 -7.44 54.42
CA GLU A 36 13.83 -6.25 55.00
C GLU A 36 13.76 -5.08 53.99
N SER A 37 12.70 -4.29 54.15
CA SER A 37 12.48 -2.99 53.55
C SER A 37 13.57 -1.99 53.93
N THR A 38 14.21 -1.37 52.96
CA THR A 38 14.83 -0.06 53.10
C THR A 38 14.19 0.92 52.10
N VAL A 39 13.52 1.87 52.68
CA VAL A 39 13.01 3.08 51.97
C VAL A 39 14.23 3.94 51.67
N SER A 40 14.43 4.25 50.38
CA SER A 40 15.29 5.38 50.02
C SER A 40 14.76 6.06 48.75
N SER A 41 14.45 7.33 48.94
CA SER A 41 14.53 8.47 48.04
C SER A 41 13.99 8.33 46.62
N VAL A 42 12.93 9.09 46.36
CA VAL A 42 12.42 9.54 45.08
C VAL A 42 13.56 10.17 44.28
N ASP A 43 14.06 9.50 43.29
CA ASP A 43 14.79 10.12 42.18
C ASP A 43 13.77 10.45 41.10
N GLU A 44 13.76 11.71 40.68
CA GLU A 44 13.03 12.22 39.51
C GLU A 44 13.60 11.45 38.30
N GLU A 45 12.88 10.43 37.83
CA GLU A 45 13.11 9.87 36.51
C GLU A 45 12.69 10.92 35.49
N GLU A 46 13.72 11.53 34.88
CA GLU A 46 13.57 12.23 33.61
C GLU A 46 12.91 11.23 32.63
N ALA A 47 11.77 11.60 32.09
CA ALA A 47 11.13 10.87 30.99
C ALA A 47 12.16 10.87 29.85
N GLU A 48 12.86 9.74 29.68
CA GLU A 48 13.55 9.45 28.44
C GLU A 48 12.45 9.37 27.39
N GLU A 49 12.38 10.37 26.50
CA GLU A 49 11.68 10.28 25.23
C GLU A 49 12.27 9.04 24.55
N ASP A 50 11.56 7.92 24.60
CA ASP A 50 11.84 6.75 23.77
C ASP A 50 11.76 7.22 22.33
N ALA A 51 12.90 7.62 21.79
CA ALA A 51 13.08 7.76 20.36
C ALA A 51 12.93 6.35 19.80
N PHE A 52 11.73 6.05 19.33
CA PHE A 52 11.42 4.88 18.52
C PHE A 52 12.24 5.02 17.23
N LEU A 53 13.51 4.68 17.31
CA LEU A 53 14.36 4.54 16.13
C LEU A 53 13.96 3.20 15.52
N ASP A 54 13.28 3.26 14.38
CA ASP A 54 13.05 2.12 13.51
C ASP A 54 14.39 1.39 13.27
N GLU A 55 14.66 0.30 13.99
CA GLU A 55 15.86 -0.53 13.81
C GLU A 55 15.84 -1.27 12.45
N ASP A 56 14.76 -1.18 11.67
CA ASP A 56 14.59 -1.81 10.36
C ASP A 56 15.09 -0.97 9.18
N ASP A 57 15.70 0.20 9.43
CA ASP A 57 16.44 0.93 8.40
C ASP A 57 17.75 0.20 8.02
N ALA A 58 17.63 -1.08 7.62
CA ALA A 58 18.69 -1.75 6.89
C ALA A 58 18.91 -0.92 5.62
N GLN A 59 19.93 -0.10 5.67
CA GLN A 59 20.41 0.84 4.68
C GLN A 59 20.66 0.11 3.36
N GLY A 60 19.57 -0.15 2.62
CA GLY A 60 19.65 -0.46 1.20
C GLY A 60 20.28 0.77 0.53
N ASP A 61 21.16 0.53 -0.41
CA ASP A 61 21.83 1.58 -1.22
C ASP A 61 20.77 2.17 -2.19
N TYR A 62 19.71 2.79 -1.62
CA TYR A 62 18.68 3.47 -2.42
C TYR A 62 19.27 4.79 -2.90
N ASP A 63 19.09 5.06 -4.18
CA ASP A 63 19.48 6.32 -4.80
C ASP A 63 18.51 7.43 -4.34
N ASN A 64 18.70 7.89 -3.09
CA ASN A 64 17.88 8.93 -2.48
C ASN A 64 17.94 10.28 -3.25
N ASP A 65 18.82 10.40 -4.25
CA ASP A 65 18.91 11.60 -5.11
C ASP A 65 17.68 11.74 -6.03
N PHE A 66 16.82 10.72 -6.15
CA PHE A 66 15.62 10.77 -6.99
C PHE A 66 14.50 11.60 -6.35
N LEU A 67 14.30 11.47 -5.03
CA LEU A 67 13.18 12.13 -4.36
C LEU A 67 13.59 13.47 -3.76
N ASN A 68 12.78 14.50 -4.03
CA ASN A 68 12.93 15.79 -3.41
C ASN A 68 12.37 15.77 -1.98
N GLU A 69 13.12 16.35 -1.03
CA GLU A 69 12.63 16.53 0.32
C GLU A 69 11.48 17.54 0.34
N VAL A 70 10.39 17.15 0.99
CA VAL A 70 9.24 18.00 1.22
C VAL A 70 8.85 17.94 2.69
N THR A 71 8.09 18.92 3.17
CA THR A 71 7.57 18.98 4.53
C THR A 71 6.06 19.21 4.51
N ILE A 72 5.37 18.83 5.58
CA ILE A 72 3.98 19.21 5.85
C ILE A 72 3.93 20.03 7.15
N ASP A 73 2.91 20.86 7.28
CA ASP A 73 2.57 21.47 8.57
C ASP A 73 1.78 20.47 9.40
N GLU A 74 2.02 20.45 10.72
CA GLU A 74 1.21 19.65 11.66
C GLU A 74 -0.27 19.97 11.48
N THR A 75 -1.08 18.96 11.18
CA THR A 75 -2.48 19.14 10.80
C THR A 75 -3.34 18.01 11.36
N VAL A 76 -4.41 18.35 12.08
CA VAL A 76 -5.45 17.39 12.47
C VAL A 76 -6.23 16.99 11.22
N ILE A 77 -6.16 15.72 10.86
CA ILE A 77 -6.80 15.15 9.66
C ILE A 77 -8.12 14.44 9.98
N TYR A 78 -8.33 14.04 11.24
CA TYR A 78 -9.58 13.46 11.71
C TYR A 78 -9.78 13.80 13.20
N SER A 79 -11.01 14.11 13.63
CA SER A 79 -11.33 14.36 15.04
C SER A 79 -12.83 14.16 15.29
N GLU A 80 -13.27 12.90 15.33
CA GLU A 80 -14.65 12.49 15.67
C GLU A 80 -14.61 11.16 16.45
N ASN A 81 -15.72 10.73 17.04
CA ASN A 81 -15.89 9.46 17.75
C ASN A 81 -14.85 9.21 18.87
N ASP A 82 -14.43 10.27 19.57
CA ASP A 82 -13.37 10.23 20.58
C ASP A 82 -12.02 9.74 20.03
N ILE A 83 -11.79 9.87 18.72
CA ILE A 83 -10.55 9.56 18.03
C ILE A 83 -10.02 10.83 17.38
N THR A 84 -8.73 11.12 17.56
CA THR A 84 -8.05 12.22 16.85
C THR A 84 -6.84 11.67 16.13
N VAL A 85 -6.70 12.02 14.85
CA VAL A 85 -5.53 11.67 14.02
C VAL A 85 -4.89 12.97 13.52
N THR A 86 -3.60 13.15 13.81
CA THR A 86 -2.83 14.32 13.43
C THR A 86 -1.66 13.91 12.55
N ALA A 87 -1.56 14.48 11.36
CA ALA A 87 -0.36 14.36 10.52
C ALA A 87 0.71 15.30 11.09
N LEU A 88 1.86 14.74 11.49
CA LEU A 88 2.93 15.48 12.16
C LEU A 88 3.99 15.96 11.19
N GLU A 89 4.52 15.06 10.39
CA GLU A 89 5.64 15.34 9.47
C GLU A 89 5.68 14.33 8.31
N ILE A 90 6.37 14.69 7.25
CA ILE A 90 6.84 13.79 6.21
C ILE A 90 8.35 13.78 6.22
N TYR A 91 8.96 12.61 6.16
CA TYR A 91 10.41 12.44 6.21
C TYR A 91 10.87 11.27 5.36
N MET A 92 12.16 11.24 5.01
CA MET A 92 12.78 10.10 4.35
C MET A 92 13.21 9.08 5.39
N GLY A 93 12.80 7.82 5.21
CA GLY A 93 13.18 6.71 6.07
C GLY A 93 13.36 5.44 5.25
N GLY A 94 14.60 4.91 5.19
CA GLY A 94 14.91 3.72 4.41
C GLY A 94 14.54 3.85 2.94
N SER A 95 13.65 2.99 2.45
CA SER A 95 13.18 2.91 1.06
C SER A 95 11.91 3.70 0.76
N ALA A 96 11.49 4.61 1.64
CA ALA A 96 10.22 5.31 1.50
C ALA A 96 10.28 6.76 1.99
N GLN A 97 9.39 7.61 1.49
CA GLN A 97 8.93 8.77 2.24
C GLN A 97 7.83 8.31 3.19
N LYS A 98 7.93 8.69 4.45
CA LYS A 98 6.99 8.28 5.50
C LYS A 98 6.26 9.49 6.05
N ILE A 99 4.94 9.37 6.17
CA ILE A 99 4.12 10.36 6.88
C ILE A 99 3.86 9.82 8.27
N ARG A 100 4.33 10.55 9.29
CA ARG A 100 4.08 10.20 10.70
C ARG A 100 2.75 10.76 11.12
N LEU A 101 1.94 9.91 11.70
CA LEU A 101 0.61 10.23 12.22
C LEU A 101 0.60 9.97 13.74
N GLN A 102 0.11 10.92 14.52
CA GLN A 102 -0.25 10.71 15.92
C GLN A 102 -1.71 10.30 15.99
N ILE A 103 -2.01 9.24 16.72
CA ILE A 103 -3.35 8.68 16.87
C ILE A 103 -3.70 8.71 18.36
N GLU A 104 -4.68 9.53 18.74
CA GLU A 104 -5.26 9.58 20.07
C GLU A 104 -6.58 8.82 20.05
N ASN A 105 -6.61 7.63 20.64
CA ASN A 105 -7.83 6.82 20.76
C ASN A 105 -8.40 6.97 22.18
N ALA A 106 -9.27 7.95 22.39
CA ALA A 106 -9.97 8.14 23.67
C ALA A 106 -11.29 7.34 23.74
N SER A 107 -11.59 6.50 22.75
CA SER A 107 -12.75 5.61 22.75
C SER A 107 -12.57 4.45 23.74
N ASP A 108 -13.59 3.60 23.85
CA ASP A 108 -13.59 2.41 24.72
C ASP A 108 -13.31 1.11 23.94
N THR A 109 -12.91 1.20 22.66
CA THR A 109 -12.56 0.05 21.78
C THR A 109 -11.22 0.27 21.13
N ASP A 110 -10.49 -0.82 20.89
CA ASP A 110 -9.28 -0.82 20.09
C ASP A 110 -9.65 -0.56 18.62
N ILE A 111 -8.79 0.14 17.91
CA ILE A 111 -9.02 0.51 16.50
C ILE A 111 -7.82 0.20 15.63
N SER A 112 -8.07 -0.06 14.36
CA SER A 112 -7.06 -0.13 13.31
C SER A 112 -7.29 0.99 12.29
N LEU A 113 -6.20 1.46 11.68
CA LEU A 113 -6.22 2.54 10.69
C LEU A 113 -5.49 2.11 9.42
N TYR A 114 -6.09 2.41 8.28
CA TYR A 114 -5.44 2.26 6.99
C TYR A 114 -5.86 3.37 6.01
N ALA A 115 -5.04 3.55 4.98
CA ALA A 115 -5.33 4.45 3.87
C ALA A 115 -5.84 3.64 2.68
N GLU A 116 -6.98 4.04 2.12
CA GLU A 116 -7.44 3.52 0.84
C GLU A 116 -7.20 4.53 -0.28
N TYR A 117 -6.91 4.02 -1.48
CA TYR A 117 -6.72 4.83 -2.68
C TYR A 117 -5.74 5.98 -2.49
N LEU A 118 -4.49 5.63 -2.18
CA LEU A 118 -3.40 6.59 -2.01
C LEU A 118 -2.99 7.20 -3.34
N TYR A 119 -3.06 8.52 -3.43
CA TYR A 119 -2.63 9.30 -4.59
C TYR A 119 -1.53 10.26 -4.19
N VAL A 120 -0.57 10.42 -5.08
CA VAL A 120 0.41 11.50 -5.04
C VAL A 120 0.32 12.26 -6.36
N ASN A 121 0.06 13.57 -6.30
CA ASN A 121 -0.10 14.44 -7.46
C ASN A 121 -1.12 13.90 -8.50
N ASP A 122 -2.29 13.42 -8.04
CA ASP A 122 -3.35 12.78 -8.83
C ASP A 122 -2.97 11.44 -9.51
N ILE A 123 -1.85 10.83 -9.12
CA ILE A 123 -1.44 9.50 -9.59
C ILE A 123 -1.69 8.49 -8.47
N CYS A 124 -2.48 7.46 -8.74
CA CYS A 124 -2.75 6.38 -7.79
C CYS A 124 -1.51 5.49 -7.62
N LEU A 125 -1.06 5.33 -6.38
CA LEU A 125 0.02 4.40 -6.02
C LEU A 125 -0.51 3.01 -5.71
N GLY A 126 -1.70 2.92 -5.09
CA GLY A 126 -2.31 1.64 -4.70
C GLY A 126 -3.67 1.80 -4.03
N GLN A 127 -4.25 0.66 -3.59
CA GLN A 127 -5.61 0.60 -3.05
C GLN A 127 -5.68 0.62 -1.53
N SER A 128 -4.73 -0.03 -0.85
CA SER A 128 -4.77 -0.18 0.61
C SER A 128 -3.36 -0.16 1.20
N PHE A 129 -3.18 0.61 2.25
CA PHE A 129 -1.92 0.81 2.95
C PHE A 129 -2.19 0.84 4.45
N ASP A 130 -1.53 -0.02 5.21
CA ASP A 130 -1.63 -0.02 6.66
C ASP A 130 -0.98 1.24 7.24
N ILE A 131 -1.65 1.85 8.23
CA ILE A 131 -1.13 2.99 8.99
C ILE A 131 -0.78 2.53 10.40
N SER A 132 -1.71 1.79 11.04
CA SER A 132 -1.55 1.20 12.36
C SER A 132 -2.45 -0.01 12.47
N GLU A 133 -1.88 -1.18 12.81
CA GLU A 133 -2.65 -2.41 12.98
C GLU A 133 -3.51 -2.36 14.24
N GLU A 134 -3.06 -1.64 15.30
CA GLU A 134 -3.77 -1.55 16.56
C GLU A 134 -3.44 -0.24 17.27
N ALA A 135 -4.47 0.51 17.66
CA ALA A 135 -4.40 1.64 18.58
C ALA A 135 -5.32 1.35 19.77
N GLU A 136 -4.74 0.97 20.91
CA GLU A 136 -5.48 0.53 22.09
C GLU A 136 -6.43 1.61 22.62
N ALA A 137 -7.57 1.18 23.19
CA ALA A 137 -8.57 2.03 23.83
C ALA A 137 -7.97 2.89 24.95
N GLY A 138 -8.23 4.17 24.92
CA GLY A 138 -7.75 5.15 25.91
C GLY A 138 -6.25 5.47 25.77
N CYS A 139 -5.58 5.07 24.68
CA CYS A 139 -4.15 5.26 24.46
C CYS A 139 -3.84 6.22 23.32
N GLU A 140 -2.59 6.66 23.29
CA GLU A 140 -1.99 7.41 22.19
C GLU A 140 -0.92 6.51 21.55
N THR A 141 -0.88 6.49 20.22
CA THR A 141 0.12 5.72 19.44
C THR A 141 0.55 6.49 18.20
N THR A 142 1.57 5.99 17.53
CA THR A 142 2.08 6.55 16.27
C THR A 142 1.83 5.57 15.14
N GLY A 143 1.23 6.07 14.04
CA GLY A 143 1.08 5.34 12.78
C GLY A 143 2.01 5.91 11.71
N LEU A 144 2.30 5.10 10.70
CA LEU A 144 3.14 5.48 9.57
C LEU A 144 2.44 5.16 8.24
N LEU A 145 2.24 6.15 7.39
CA LEU A 145 1.83 5.93 6.00
C LEU A 145 3.08 6.00 5.10
N TRP A 146 3.32 4.94 4.36
CA TRP A 146 4.52 4.78 3.55
C TRP A 146 4.23 5.11 2.08
N LEU A 147 5.05 5.98 1.52
CA LEU A 147 5.13 6.25 0.08
C LEU A 147 6.38 5.53 -0.44
N GLU A 148 6.20 4.29 -0.89
CA GLU A 148 7.31 3.43 -1.28
C GLU A 148 8.11 4.04 -2.46
N TYR A 149 9.43 4.04 -2.35
CA TYR A 149 10.33 4.56 -3.39
C TYR A 149 10.06 3.95 -4.76
N GLU A 150 9.86 2.64 -4.82
CA GLU A 150 9.63 1.93 -6.09
C GLU A 150 8.31 2.34 -6.74
N ASP A 151 7.27 2.62 -5.95
CA ASP A 151 5.99 3.10 -6.47
C ASP A 151 6.09 4.53 -6.99
N LEU A 152 6.75 5.41 -6.24
CA LEU A 152 7.01 6.78 -6.68
C LEU A 152 7.86 6.80 -7.95
N LYS A 153 8.95 6.02 -7.99
CA LYS A 153 9.83 5.89 -9.15
C LYS A 153 9.08 5.31 -10.36
N ARG A 154 8.30 4.25 -10.19
CA ARG A 154 7.45 3.66 -11.23
C ARG A 154 6.53 4.71 -11.86
N CYS A 155 5.95 5.57 -11.03
CA CYS A 155 5.06 6.63 -11.44
C CYS A 155 5.77 7.89 -11.94
N GLY A 156 7.11 7.96 -11.85
CA GLY A 156 7.89 9.14 -12.22
C GLY A 156 7.66 10.33 -11.29
N ILE A 157 7.34 10.07 -10.02
CA ILE A 157 7.07 11.08 -8.99
C ILE A 157 8.36 11.33 -8.21
N ASP A 158 9.00 12.45 -8.46
CA ASP A 158 10.20 12.90 -7.73
C ASP A 158 9.88 13.87 -6.58
N THR A 159 8.66 14.37 -6.54
CA THR A 159 8.21 15.37 -5.56
C THR A 159 6.77 15.08 -5.17
N ALA A 160 6.53 14.71 -3.92
CA ALA A 160 5.19 14.52 -3.38
C ALA A 160 4.60 15.87 -2.97
N ALA A 161 3.91 16.56 -3.89
CA ALA A 161 3.38 17.90 -3.66
C ALA A 161 1.99 17.88 -2.99
N VAL A 162 1.11 17.01 -3.46
CA VAL A 162 -0.23 16.79 -2.90
C VAL A 162 -0.43 15.30 -2.71
N ILE A 163 -0.79 14.90 -1.50
CA ILE A 163 -1.03 13.52 -1.11
C ILE A 163 -2.49 13.39 -0.70
N THR A 164 -3.24 12.50 -1.36
CA THR A 164 -4.66 12.28 -1.03
C THR A 164 -4.94 10.81 -0.81
N PHE A 165 -5.78 10.50 0.17
CA PHE A 165 -6.22 9.13 0.47
C PHE A 165 -7.54 9.16 1.24
N ASP A 166 -8.24 8.03 1.31
CA ASP A 166 -9.34 7.85 2.23
C ASP A 166 -8.80 7.20 3.51
N LEU A 167 -8.81 7.95 4.62
CA LEU A 167 -8.53 7.39 5.94
C LEU A 167 -9.71 6.53 6.35
N VAL A 168 -9.45 5.26 6.64
CA VAL A 168 -10.45 4.30 7.12
C VAL A 168 -10.08 3.87 8.52
N ILE A 169 -11.03 3.92 9.43
CA ILE A 169 -10.88 3.51 10.82
C ILE A 169 -11.86 2.37 11.07
N CYS A 170 -11.35 1.22 11.54
CA CYS A 170 -12.14 0.06 11.90
C CYS A 170 -12.03 -0.23 13.39
N ASP A 171 -13.05 -0.90 13.94
CA ASP A 171 -13.02 -1.42 15.30
C ASP A 171 -12.34 -2.81 15.37
N ASP A 172 -12.25 -3.40 16.57
CA ASP A 172 -11.68 -4.71 16.86
C ASP A 172 -12.38 -5.89 16.15
N SER A 173 -13.50 -5.62 15.49
CA SER A 173 -14.29 -6.59 14.71
C SER A 173 -14.10 -6.41 13.19
N ASP A 174 -13.20 -5.54 12.76
CA ASP A 174 -13.01 -5.08 11.38
C ASP A 174 -14.26 -4.38 10.77
N ASP A 175 -15.17 -3.89 11.62
CA ASP A 175 -16.31 -3.08 11.16
C ASP A 175 -15.84 -1.61 10.99
N GLU A 176 -16.04 -1.04 9.79
CA GLU A 176 -15.71 0.37 9.51
C GLU A 176 -16.55 1.31 10.39
N ILE A 177 -15.89 2.10 11.24
CA ILE A 177 -16.51 3.10 12.12
C ILE A 177 -16.38 4.52 11.59
N ALA A 178 -15.38 4.78 10.74
CA ALA A 178 -15.21 6.07 10.09
C ALA A 178 -14.47 5.95 8.76
N ARG A 179 -14.80 6.88 7.85
CA ARG A 179 -14.10 7.10 6.57
C ARG A 179 -14.07 8.59 6.28
N GLU A 180 -12.87 9.12 6.01
CA GLU A 180 -12.67 10.53 5.68
C GLU A 180 -11.68 10.67 4.52
N SER A 181 -12.00 11.53 3.55
CA SER A 181 -11.08 11.86 2.46
C SER A 181 -10.09 12.93 2.90
N ILE A 182 -8.82 12.58 2.91
CA ILE A 182 -7.72 13.41 3.38
C ILE A 182 -6.96 14.00 2.19
N GLU A 183 -6.57 15.27 2.32
CA GLU A 183 -5.64 15.95 1.43
C GLU A 183 -4.54 16.62 2.26
N LEU A 184 -3.30 16.24 2.00
CA LEU A 184 -2.10 16.84 2.59
C LEU A 184 -1.33 17.58 1.49
N VAL A 185 -1.16 18.88 1.68
CA VAL A 185 -0.35 19.72 0.79
C VAL A 185 1.02 19.91 1.42
N THR A 186 2.06 19.55 0.69
CA THR A 186 3.44 19.67 1.17
C THR A 186 4.03 21.05 0.86
N SER A 187 5.27 21.27 1.28
CA SER A 187 6.04 22.48 0.97
C SER A 187 6.27 22.73 -0.52
N ALA A 188 6.07 21.73 -1.38
CA ALA A 188 6.11 21.88 -2.83
C ALA A 188 4.90 22.67 -3.37
N GLY A 189 3.76 22.62 -2.66
CA GLY A 189 2.58 23.44 -2.91
C GLY A 189 1.63 22.89 -4.00
N GLU A 190 0.39 23.39 -3.97
CA GLU A 190 -0.70 22.96 -4.87
C GLU A 190 -0.45 23.33 -6.35
N ASP A 191 0.42 24.32 -6.61
CA ASP A 191 0.75 24.74 -7.97
C ASP A 191 1.74 23.81 -8.69
N TYR A 192 2.24 22.76 -7.99
CA TYR A 192 3.12 21.77 -8.60
C TYR A 192 2.39 20.97 -9.68
N VAL A 193 3.05 20.83 -10.83
CA VAL A 193 2.50 20.08 -11.98
C VAL A 193 3.34 18.84 -12.21
N GLN A 194 2.77 17.67 -11.96
CA GLN A 194 3.38 16.39 -12.26
C GLN A 194 3.41 16.15 -13.77
N GLU A 195 4.59 15.93 -14.33
CA GLU A 195 4.73 15.44 -15.70
C GLU A 195 4.66 13.90 -15.68
N ILE A 196 3.65 13.35 -16.33
CA ILE A 196 3.49 11.89 -16.44
C ILE A 196 3.94 11.44 -17.82
N ASN A 197 4.84 10.46 -17.86
CA ASN A 197 5.16 9.80 -19.11
C ASN A 197 4.00 8.89 -19.53
N SER A 198 3.20 9.37 -20.48
CA SER A 198 2.12 8.61 -21.11
C SER A 198 2.44 8.28 -22.58
N SER A 199 3.72 8.38 -22.96
CA SER A 199 4.18 8.12 -24.33
C SER A 199 4.42 6.63 -24.52
N GLY A 200 3.66 6.01 -25.43
CA GLY A 200 3.78 4.57 -25.70
C GLY A 200 2.78 4.10 -26.73
N THR A 201 2.56 2.79 -26.78
CA THR A 201 1.59 2.18 -27.67
C THR A 201 0.21 2.14 -27.01
N VAL A 202 -0.80 2.76 -27.67
CA VAL A 202 -2.18 2.67 -27.18
C VAL A 202 -2.60 1.20 -27.17
N PHE A 203 -2.86 0.69 -25.98
CA PHE A 203 -3.27 -0.69 -25.72
C PHE A 203 -4.79 -0.82 -25.81
N TYR A 204 -5.51 0.14 -25.18
CA TYR A 204 -6.96 0.19 -25.16
C TYR A 204 -7.43 1.65 -25.03
N GLU A 205 -8.46 2.02 -25.75
CA GLU A 205 -9.09 3.34 -25.64
C GLU A 205 -10.58 3.23 -25.96
N TYR A 206 -11.38 3.04 -24.90
CA TYR A 206 -12.83 2.95 -25.01
C TYR A 206 -13.49 3.31 -23.66
N TYR A 207 -14.76 3.69 -23.67
CA TYR A 207 -15.52 4.09 -22.47
C TYR A 207 -14.85 5.18 -21.63
N ASN A 208 -14.09 6.09 -22.23
CA ASN A 208 -13.29 7.11 -21.53
C ASN A 208 -12.21 6.49 -20.60
N ILE A 209 -11.81 5.27 -20.86
CA ILE A 209 -10.66 4.62 -20.25
C ILE A 209 -9.57 4.54 -21.32
N LYS A 210 -8.38 5.05 -21.01
CA LYS A 210 -7.23 4.96 -21.90
C LYS A 210 -6.11 4.19 -21.23
N VAL A 211 -5.62 3.14 -21.91
CA VAL A 211 -4.47 2.33 -21.50
C VAL A 211 -3.37 2.48 -22.53
N VAL A 212 -2.18 2.80 -22.07
CA VAL A 212 -0.99 2.94 -22.91
C VAL A 212 0.08 1.99 -22.38
N PHE A 213 0.57 1.11 -23.22
CA PHE A 213 1.73 0.28 -22.92
C PHE A 213 2.99 1.15 -23.04
N LEU A 214 3.77 1.21 -21.95
CA LEU A 214 4.96 2.04 -21.83
C LEU A 214 6.25 1.29 -22.15
N GLY A 215 6.30 -0.02 -21.95
CA GLY A 215 7.48 -0.84 -22.21
C GLY A 215 7.57 -2.07 -21.31
N VAL A 216 8.70 -2.78 -21.43
CA VAL A 216 9.07 -3.89 -20.56
C VAL A 216 10.25 -3.45 -19.68
N TYR A 217 10.25 -3.90 -18.43
CA TYR A 217 11.21 -3.54 -17.39
C TYR A 217 11.69 -4.80 -16.69
N ASP A 218 12.99 -4.88 -16.37
CA ASP A 218 13.67 -5.96 -15.66
C ASP A 218 14.23 -5.53 -14.30
N ASP A 219 14.03 -4.25 -13.91
CA ASP A 219 14.45 -3.67 -12.64
C ASP A 219 13.28 -3.55 -11.65
N VAL A 220 12.29 -4.44 -11.73
CA VAL A 220 11.09 -4.42 -10.89
C VAL A 220 11.22 -5.47 -9.78
N LYS A 221 10.92 -5.05 -8.55
CA LYS A 221 11.00 -5.89 -7.37
C LYS A 221 10.04 -7.09 -7.45
N ASP A 222 10.49 -8.25 -6.99
CA ASP A 222 9.70 -9.47 -6.80
C ASP A 222 9.07 -10.05 -8.08
N CYS A 223 9.70 -9.85 -9.25
CA CYS A 223 9.32 -10.51 -10.51
C CYS A 223 10.51 -10.59 -11.46
N ASP A 224 10.41 -11.40 -12.51
CA ASP A 224 11.46 -11.51 -13.53
C ASP A 224 11.42 -10.31 -14.46
N TYR A 225 10.22 -9.96 -14.95
CA TYR A 225 9.96 -8.82 -15.81
C TYR A 225 8.61 -8.20 -15.51
N ALA A 226 8.42 -6.95 -15.91
CA ALA A 226 7.14 -6.25 -15.83
C ALA A 226 6.79 -5.57 -17.15
N PHE A 227 5.54 -5.70 -17.56
CA PHE A 227 4.95 -4.91 -18.64
C PHE A 227 4.23 -3.71 -18.01
N ARG A 228 4.75 -2.51 -18.22
CA ARG A 228 4.25 -1.29 -17.59
C ARG A 228 3.17 -0.61 -18.42
N PHE A 229 2.10 -0.18 -17.74
CA PHE A 229 0.96 0.49 -18.36
C PHE A 229 0.64 1.78 -17.64
N TYR A 230 0.41 2.84 -18.42
CA TYR A 230 -0.28 4.04 -17.96
C TYR A 230 -1.77 3.86 -18.20
N ILE A 231 -2.59 4.15 -17.19
CA ILE A 231 -4.05 4.03 -17.26
C ILE A 231 -4.67 5.35 -16.79
N LYS A 232 -5.46 5.98 -17.67
CA LYS A 232 -6.27 7.15 -17.37
C LYS A 232 -7.73 6.74 -17.29
N ASN A 233 -8.40 7.15 -16.23
CA ASN A 233 -9.81 6.88 -16.01
C ASN A 233 -10.63 8.18 -16.05
N ASP A 234 -11.41 8.36 -17.11
CA ASP A 234 -12.43 9.40 -17.23
C ASP A 234 -13.85 8.78 -17.37
N PHE A 235 -14.03 7.51 -16.90
CA PHE A 235 -15.28 6.74 -17.03
C PHE A 235 -16.42 7.28 -16.14
N GLY A 236 -16.11 7.89 -15.01
CA GLY A 236 -17.10 8.49 -14.10
C GLY A 236 -17.24 7.81 -12.75
N THR A 237 -16.52 6.69 -12.51
CA THR A 237 -16.41 6.02 -11.21
C THR A 237 -15.01 5.47 -11.02
N THR A 238 -14.65 5.08 -9.80
CA THR A 238 -13.41 4.36 -9.51
C THR A 238 -13.44 3.00 -10.17
N LEU A 239 -12.31 2.60 -10.74
CA LEU A 239 -12.11 1.30 -11.38
C LEU A 239 -11.04 0.52 -10.64
N SER A 240 -11.32 -0.74 -10.34
CA SER A 240 -10.31 -1.74 -10.03
C SER A 240 -9.87 -2.43 -11.31
N ILE A 241 -8.58 -2.75 -11.41
CA ILE A 241 -7.95 -3.23 -12.64
C ILE A 241 -7.30 -4.57 -12.33
N SER A 242 -7.54 -5.56 -13.20
CA SER A 242 -6.85 -6.84 -13.16
C SER A 242 -6.56 -7.35 -14.57
N GLU A 243 -5.60 -8.26 -14.70
CA GLU A 243 -5.29 -8.90 -15.98
C GLU A 243 -6.30 -10.00 -16.33
N TYR A 244 -6.36 -10.30 -17.61
CA TYR A 244 -7.09 -11.44 -18.14
C TYR A 244 -6.31 -12.09 -19.29
N GLN A 245 -6.05 -13.39 -19.18
CA GLN A 245 -5.34 -14.19 -20.19
C GLN A 245 -4.01 -13.56 -20.63
N LEU A 246 -2.94 -13.92 -19.95
CA LEU A 246 -1.59 -13.52 -20.32
C LEU A 246 -0.96 -14.57 -21.24
N SER A 247 -0.26 -14.11 -22.28
CA SER A 247 0.62 -14.94 -23.12
C SER A 247 1.83 -14.13 -23.54
N VAL A 248 3.02 -14.69 -23.37
CA VAL A 248 4.29 -14.07 -23.78
C VAL A 248 4.97 -14.96 -24.81
N ASN A 249 5.37 -14.39 -25.94
CA ASN A 249 5.94 -15.11 -27.09
C ASN A 249 5.06 -16.25 -27.62
N GLY A 250 3.76 -16.23 -27.30
CA GLY A 250 2.78 -17.25 -27.67
C GLY A 250 2.69 -18.42 -26.69
N SER A 251 3.42 -18.39 -25.57
CA SER A 251 3.22 -19.28 -24.44
C SER A 251 2.20 -18.69 -23.48
N ASP A 252 1.28 -19.50 -22.97
CA ASP A 252 0.31 -19.23 -21.91
C ASP A 252 0.67 -19.98 -20.60
N GLU A 253 1.88 -20.56 -20.56
CA GLU A 253 2.43 -21.25 -19.38
C GLU A 253 3.11 -20.27 -18.38
N ILE A 254 3.10 -18.97 -18.65
CA ILE A 254 3.71 -17.95 -17.80
C ILE A 254 2.72 -17.48 -16.73
N SER A 255 3.23 -17.31 -15.51
CA SER A 255 2.48 -16.70 -14.41
C SER A 255 2.61 -15.19 -14.46
N GLY A 256 1.50 -14.47 -14.20
CA GLY A 256 1.52 -13.03 -14.15
C GLY A 256 0.41 -12.50 -13.26
N SER A 257 0.59 -11.27 -12.76
CA SER A 257 -0.41 -10.53 -11.99
C SER A 257 -0.34 -9.05 -12.28
N LEU A 258 -1.51 -8.44 -12.42
CA LEU A 258 -1.70 -7.01 -12.51
C LEU A 258 -2.85 -6.63 -11.57
N GLU A 259 -2.55 -5.76 -10.61
CA GLU A 259 -3.55 -5.21 -9.71
C GLU A 259 -3.39 -3.69 -9.65
N GLY A 260 -4.51 -2.99 -9.55
CA GLY A 260 -4.49 -1.55 -9.42
C GLY A 260 -5.89 -0.97 -9.29
N ALA A 261 -5.94 0.30 -8.91
CA ALA A 261 -7.16 1.09 -8.94
C ALA A 261 -6.89 2.48 -9.49
N VAL A 262 -7.95 3.10 -9.98
CA VAL A 262 -7.87 4.45 -10.48
C VAL A 262 -9.22 5.15 -10.33
N ARG A 263 -9.27 6.26 -9.57
CA ARG A 263 -10.48 7.10 -9.44
C ARG A 263 -10.77 7.81 -10.78
N THR A 264 -12.03 8.21 -10.95
CA THR A 264 -12.41 9.03 -12.10
C THR A 264 -11.66 10.36 -12.10
N GLY A 265 -11.21 10.78 -13.28
CA GLY A 265 -10.44 12.01 -13.46
C GLY A 265 -8.94 11.87 -13.18
N THR A 266 -8.47 10.74 -12.62
CA THR A 266 -7.07 10.50 -12.27
C THR A 266 -6.38 9.49 -13.19
N ALA A 267 -5.11 9.21 -12.91
CA ALA A 267 -4.33 8.21 -13.62
C ALA A 267 -3.60 7.28 -12.64
N THR A 268 -3.09 6.16 -13.16
CA THR A 268 -2.16 5.28 -12.45
C THR A 268 -1.14 4.72 -13.42
N ILE A 269 0.00 4.26 -12.90
CA ILE A 269 0.96 3.43 -13.62
C ILE A 269 1.04 2.10 -12.89
N VAL A 270 0.71 1.03 -13.60
CA VAL A 270 0.68 -0.34 -13.07
C VAL A 270 1.62 -1.23 -13.84
N ASP A 271 2.15 -2.23 -13.16
CA ASP A 271 3.01 -3.25 -13.72
C ASP A 271 2.26 -4.58 -13.76
N LEU A 272 2.14 -5.16 -14.96
CA LEU A 272 1.82 -6.57 -15.12
C LEU A 272 3.11 -7.34 -14.88
N LYS A 273 3.29 -7.83 -13.67
CA LYS A 273 4.45 -8.59 -13.23
C LYS A 273 4.36 -10.00 -13.79
N ILE A 274 5.50 -10.55 -14.22
CA ILE A 274 5.61 -11.93 -14.69
C ILE A 274 6.73 -12.66 -13.96
N TRP A 275 6.49 -13.94 -13.71
CA TRP A 275 7.41 -14.86 -13.05
C TRP A 275 7.63 -16.09 -13.94
N ASP A 276 8.67 -16.87 -13.63
CA ASP A 276 9.00 -18.13 -14.31
C ASP A 276 9.31 -17.95 -15.80
N ALA A 277 9.85 -16.78 -16.18
CA ALA A 277 10.15 -16.43 -17.57
C ALA A 277 11.20 -17.37 -18.20
N GLU A 278 12.14 -17.89 -17.39
CA GLU A 278 13.14 -18.87 -17.83
C GLU A 278 12.49 -20.19 -18.27
N GLU A 279 11.36 -20.60 -17.68
CA GLU A 279 10.65 -21.84 -18.02
C GLU A 279 10.13 -21.84 -19.46
N ILE A 280 9.87 -20.65 -20.01
CA ILE A 280 9.44 -20.46 -21.40
C ILE A 280 10.57 -19.96 -22.32
N GLY A 281 11.83 -19.99 -21.83
CA GLY A 281 13.03 -19.67 -22.60
C GLY A 281 13.30 -18.19 -22.78
N ILE A 282 12.84 -17.34 -21.84
CA ILE A 282 13.16 -15.91 -21.78
C ILE A 282 14.29 -15.73 -20.76
N GLU A 283 15.48 -15.39 -21.22
CA GLU A 283 16.67 -15.16 -20.40
C GLU A 283 17.00 -13.66 -20.27
N SER A 284 16.42 -12.85 -21.13
CA SER A 284 16.63 -11.39 -21.14
C SER A 284 15.40 -10.66 -21.69
N ILE A 285 15.35 -9.35 -21.43
CA ILE A 285 14.27 -8.48 -21.96
C ILE A 285 14.22 -8.50 -23.49
N ASP A 286 15.36 -8.70 -24.16
CA ASP A 286 15.45 -8.76 -25.63
C ASP A 286 14.81 -10.03 -26.22
N ASP A 287 14.59 -11.06 -25.42
CA ASP A 287 13.90 -12.29 -25.82
C ASP A 287 12.38 -12.12 -25.85
N ILE A 288 11.87 -11.07 -25.23
CA ILE A 288 10.44 -10.75 -25.22
C ILE A 288 10.07 -10.04 -26.53
N THR A 289 9.47 -10.78 -27.44
CA THR A 289 9.11 -10.25 -28.77
C THR A 289 7.64 -9.91 -28.91
N LYS A 290 6.82 -10.44 -28.01
CA LYS A 290 5.37 -10.27 -28.09
C LYS A 290 4.71 -10.56 -26.74
N MET A 291 3.78 -9.71 -26.33
CA MET A 291 2.89 -9.96 -25.22
C MET A 291 1.44 -9.82 -25.68
N THR A 292 0.57 -10.71 -25.24
CA THR A 292 -0.87 -10.64 -25.47
C THR A 292 -1.57 -10.80 -24.13
N CYS A 293 -2.38 -9.84 -23.74
CA CYS A 293 -3.26 -9.94 -22.57
C CYS A 293 -4.53 -9.12 -22.78
N GLY A 294 -5.50 -9.30 -21.88
CA GLY A 294 -6.63 -8.44 -21.72
C GLY A 294 -6.64 -7.85 -20.31
N MET A 295 -7.47 -6.84 -20.09
CA MET A 295 -7.70 -6.25 -18.78
C MET A 295 -9.17 -6.24 -18.46
N PHE A 296 -9.50 -6.54 -17.21
CA PHE A 296 -10.79 -6.27 -16.61
C PHE A 296 -10.72 -4.94 -15.87
N PHE A 297 -11.77 -4.14 -16.03
CA PHE A 297 -12.05 -2.96 -15.24
C PHE A 297 -13.37 -3.23 -14.52
N THR A 298 -13.29 -3.35 -13.20
CA THR A 298 -14.48 -3.56 -12.37
C THR A 298 -14.82 -2.28 -11.64
N TYR A 299 -16.10 -2.00 -11.47
CA TYR A 299 -16.59 -0.86 -10.70
C TYR A 299 -17.77 -1.30 -9.84
N GLU A 300 -17.92 -0.68 -8.68
CA GLU A 300 -19.10 -0.87 -7.85
C GLU A 300 -20.27 -0.10 -8.44
N GLU A 301 -21.26 -0.80 -8.94
CA GLU A 301 -22.58 -0.22 -9.17
C GLU A 301 -23.42 -0.49 -7.92
N THR A 302 -23.92 0.58 -7.30
CA THR A 302 -24.68 0.57 -6.05
C THR A 302 -25.52 -0.72 -5.85
N ASP A 303 -25.21 -1.42 -4.76
CA ASP A 303 -26.01 -2.46 -4.12
C ASP A 303 -25.95 -3.91 -4.63
N ASP A 304 -24.94 -4.42 -5.35
CA ASP A 304 -24.72 -5.87 -5.49
C ASP A 304 -24.15 -6.37 -6.85
N TYR A 305 -23.79 -5.55 -7.81
CA TYR A 305 -23.25 -6.05 -9.09
C TYR A 305 -21.98 -5.31 -9.53
N TYR A 306 -20.86 -6.05 -9.53
CA TYR A 306 -19.67 -5.67 -10.29
C TYR A 306 -19.92 -5.94 -11.78
N LEU A 307 -19.99 -4.92 -12.59
CA LEU A 307 -20.04 -5.10 -14.04
C LEU A 307 -18.62 -4.95 -14.59
N PRO A 308 -17.98 -6.05 -15.03
CA PRO A 308 -16.67 -5.95 -15.63
C PRO A 308 -16.76 -5.34 -17.02
N LEU A 309 -15.99 -4.28 -17.24
CA LEU A 309 -15.66 -3.85 -18.60
C LEU A 309 -14.41 -4.64 -19.04
N TRP A 310 -14.50 -5.28 -20.18
CA TRP A 310 -13.42 -6.07 -20.70
C TRP A 310 -12.76 -5.38 -21.89
N SER A 311 -11.43 -5.21 -21.85
CA SER A 311 -10.69 -4.60 -22.95
C SER A 311 -10.68 -5.44 -24.23
N GLY A 312 -10.94 -6.74 -24.15
CA GLY A 312 -10.56 -7.72 -25.19
C GLY A 312 -9.09 -8.10 -25.07
N LEU A 313 -8.64 -9.05 -25.89
CA LEU A 313 -7.23 -9.42 -25.99
C LEU A 313 -6.50 -8.46 -26.93
N HIS A 314 -5.47 -7.85 -26.44
CA HIS A 314 -4.58 -6.97 -27.19
C HIS A 314 -3.19 -7.53 -27.23
N THR A 315 -2.46 -7.23 -28.32
CA THR A 315 -1.09 -7.66 -28.51
C THR A 315 -0.20 -6.44 -28.64
N VAL A 316 0.89 -6.44 -27.90
CA VAL A 316 1.96 -5.47 -28.05
C VAL A 316 3.26 -6.18 -28.43
N THR A 317 4.10 -5.44 -29.14
CA THR A 317 5.48 -5.83 -29.49
C THR A 317 6.36 -4.81 -28.79
N PRO A 318 7.16 -5.21 -27.80
CA PRO A 318 8.06 -4.34 -27.06
C PRO A 318 9.06 -3.61 -27.92
#